data_7428a4f780d3c030d8cce26ffaa310f0
#
_entry.id   7428a4f780d3c030d8cce26ffaa310f0
#
_cell.length_a   1.000
_cell.length_b   1.000
_cell.length_c   1.000
_cell.angle_alpha   90.00
_cell.angle_beta   90.00
_cell.angle_gamma   90.00
#
_symmetry.space_group_name_H-M   'P 1'
#
loop_
_entity.id
_entity.type
_entity.pdbx_description
1 polymer ?
#
loop_
_entity_poly.entity_id
_entity_poly.type
_entity_poly.pdbx_seq_one_letter_code
_entity_poly.pdbx_strand_id
1 'polypeptide(L)'
;MDDVIRKRIEAVRRGEVPEGYSTGDAGVLPADWSSKPLSDISSVITEQAGDRDLETLSISAGIGFVNQAEKFGKEMSGKQYSKYTVLRKGDFAYNKGNSKKYPQGCTCMLKERDEAAVPNVFECFRIAVGDPLYYEQLFVHGFMNKQLARKINHGVRDDGLLNLTNEEFYSTVLPVPPLAEQQKIAKILSAYDRAIELKQKLVDELQSLKKTCLVKLFPRVGSDVPEVRFPGFTAPWEQRKVGTFTSVLSASRVHKDEWRTEGVPFFRSSDVVSAFKGDDNERAFISTELYEELVKSSGRLEKNDILITGGGSIGIPYIVPNNEPLYSKDADLIWIKKSEEHVSQFLFAYFTSQGFREYISGISHVGTIAHYTIEQVKDTPVSLPSIAEQSVVGSFFSRLNQLITLHQRELEAVQQKKKALMQLLLTGLVRVNV
;
A
#
# COMPACT_ATOMS: atom_id res chain seq x y z
N MET A 1 3.54 1.64 -27.78
CA MET A 1 4.92 2.17 -27.59
C MET A 1 5.53 2.22 -28.96
N ASP A 2 6.12 3.35 -29.34
CA ASP A 2 6.77 3.57 -30.63
C ASP A 2 7.87 2.52 -30.86
N ASP A 3 7.99 1.99 -32.09
CA ASP A 3 9.00 0.98 -32.45
C ASP A 3 10.44 1.47 -32.25
N VAL A 4 10.67 2.77 -32.43
CA VAL A 4 11.98 3.39 -32.18
C VAL A 4 12.33 3.30 -30.70
N ILE A 5 11.39 3.64 -29.82
CA ILE A 5 11.60 3.57 -28.35
C ILE A 5 11.83 2.12 -27.93
N ARG A 6 11.06 1.16 -28.45
CA ARG A 6 11.24 -0.26 -28.16
C ARG A 6 12.63 -0.75 -28.54
N LYS A 7 13.11 -0.44 -29.76
CA LYS A 7 14.45 -0.79 -30.22
C LYS A 7 15.56 -0.20 -29.34
N ARG A 8 15.42 1.08 -28.89
CA ARG A 8 16.37 1.70 -27.95
C ARG A 8 16.44 0.96 -26.62
N ILE A 9 15.27 0.63 -26.03
CA ILE A 9 15.20 -0.11 -24.78
C ILE A 9 15.85 -1.49 -24.92
N GLU A 10 15.58 -2.20 -26.01
CA GLU A 10 16.15 -3.52 -26.28
C GLU A 10 17.67 -3.46 -26.48
N ALA A 11 18.17 -2.46 -27.20
CA ALA A 11 19.60 -2.24 -27.40
C ALA A 11 20.32 -2.03 -26.05
N VAL A 12 19.80 -1.10 -25.21
CA VAL A 12 20.38 -0.85 -23.90
C VAL A 12 20.32 -2.09 -22.99
N ARG A 13 19.27 -2.87 -23.04
CA ARG A 13 19.16 -4.14 -22.30
C ARG A 13 20.20 -5.18 -22.74
N ARG A 14 20.59 -5.20 -24.00
CA ARG A 14 21.69 -6.04 -24.52
C ARG A 14 23.09 -5.46 -24.24
N GLY A 15 23.19 -4.28 -23.59
CA GLY A 15 24.44 -3.59 -23.35
C GLY A 15 24.98 -2.83 -24.58
N GLU A 16 24.14 -2.64 -25.60
CA GLU A 16 24.46 -1.88 -26.82
C GLU A 16 24.12 -0.40 -26.63
N VAL A 17 24.85 0.46 -27.34
CA VAL A 17 24.59 1.91 -27.36
C VAL A 17 23.71 2.24 -28.56
N PRO A 18 22.48 2.75 -28.38
CA PRO A 18 21.63 3.14 -29.49
C PRO A 18 22.21 4.30 -30.29
N GLU A 19 21.80 4.42 -31.55
CA GLU A 19 22.15 5.57 -32.39
C GLU A 19 21.69 6.89 -31.73
N GLY A 20 22.58 7.90 -31.73
CA GLY A 20 22.36 9.19 -31.07
C GLY A 20 22.55 9.18 -29.55
N TYR A 21 23.14 8.11 -29.01
CA TYR A 21 23.47 7.97 -27.59
C TYR A 21 24.99 7.78 -27.40
N SER A 22 25.46 8.04 -26.18
CA SER A 22 26.82 7.80 -25.74
C SER A 22 26.85 7.14 -24.38
N THR A 23 27.96 6.45 -24.07
CA THR A 23 28.20 5.83 -22.76
C THR A 23 29.12 6.72 -21.94
N GLY A 24 28.75 6.98 -20.69
CA GLY A 24 29.55 7.72 -19.71
C GLY A 24 29.33 7.19 -18.29
N ASP A 25 29.88 7.90 -17.30
CA ASP A 25 29.78 7.51 -15.89
C ASP A 25 28.32 7.48 -15.36
N ALA A 26 27.46 8.28 -15.96
CA ALA A 26 26.01 8.28 -15.67
C ALA A 26 25.23 7.19 -16.45
N GLY A 27 25.89 6.35 -17.25
CA GLY A 27 25.30 5.29 -18.07
C GLY A 27 25.14 5.69 -19.54
N VAL A 28 24.21 5.03 -20.24
CA VAL A 28 23.87 5.34 -21.65
C VAL A 28 22.86 6.48 -21.69
N LEU A 29 23.28 7.61 -22.28
CA LEU A 29 22.48 8.84 -22.35
C LEU A 29 22.46 9.38 -23.78
N PRO A 30 21.48 10.24 -24.15
CA PRO A 30 21.52 10.99 -25.42
C PRO A 30 22.84 11.74 -25.59
N ALA A 31 23.39 11.76 -26.79
CA ALA A 31 24.69 12.38 -27.06
C ALA A 31 24.74 13.90 -26.81
N ASP A 32 23.60 14.57 -26.81
CA ASP A 32 23.40 15.98 -26.48
C ASP A 32 23.19 16.27 -24.99
N TRP A 33 23.11 15.24 -24.14
CA TRP A 33 23.10 15.40 -22.70
C TRP A 33 24.55 15.38 -22.17
N SER A 34 24.82 16.23 -21.18
CA SER A 34 26.08 16.15 -20.42
C SER A 34 25.92 15.29 -19.17
N SER A 35 27.03 14.83 -18.64
CA SER A 35 27.11 14.16 -17.34
C SER A 35 28.04 14.99 -16.45
N LYS A 36 27.62 15.29 -15.22
CA LYS A 36 28.39 16.10 -14.28
C LYS A 36 28.38 15.48 -12.89
N PRO A 37 29.47 15.54 -12.13
CA PRO A 37 29.44 15.19 -10.71
C PRO A 37 28.51 16.13 -9.93
N LEU A 38 27.96 15.66 -8.84
CA LEU A 38 27.06 16.44 -7.99
C LEU A 38 27.76 17.71 -7.46
N SER A 39 29.08 17.68 -7.23
CA SER A 39 29.89 18.85 -6.86
C SER A 39 29.78 20.00 -7.83
N ASP A 40 29.64 19.72 -9.13
CA ASP A 40 29.63 20.76 -10.18
C ASP A 40 28.27 21.40 -10.40
N ILE A 41 27.21 20.77 -9.87
CA ILE A 41 25.83 21.21 -10.03
C ILE A 41 25.18 21.65 -8.73
N SER A 42 25.87 21.47 -7.61
CA SER A 42 25.34 21.82 -6.28
C SER A 42 26.32 22.63 -5.46
N SER A 43 25.83 23.29 -4.43
CA SER A 43 26.62 23.96 -3.40
C SER A 43 26.25 23.41 -2.03
N VAL A 44 27.25 23.14 -1.19
CA VAL A 44 27.05 22.68 0.19
C VAL A 44 26.44 23.79 1.03
N ILE A 45 25.49 23.44 1.88
CA ILE A 45 24.88 24.36 2.83
C ILE A 45 25.53 24.18 4.20
N THR A 46 26.14 25.26 4.71
CA THR A 46 26.83 25.28 6.00
C THR A 46 26.20 26.24 7.00
N GLU A 47 25.13 26.93 6.62
CA GLU A 47 24.43 27.88 7.46
C GLU A 47 23.82 27.18 8.68
N GLN A 48 24.18 27.63 9.87
CA GLN A 48 23.70 27.06 11.13
C GLN A 48 22.50 27.83 11.69
N ALA A 49 21.63 27.11 12.42
CA ALA A 49 20.45 27.69 13.06
C ALA A 49 20.82 28.77 14.08
N GLY A 50 21.91 28.60 14.83
CA GLY A 50 22.31 29.55 15.87
C GLY A 50 21.20 29.72 16.92
N ASP A 51 20.83 30.97 17.16
CA ASP A 51 19.77 31.34 18.10
C ASP A 51 18.38 31.55 17.44
N ARG A 52 18.24 31.21 16.15
CA ARG A 52 16.96 31.32 15.43
C ARG A 52 15.97 30.28 15.94
N ASP A 53 14.69 30.63 16.00
CA ASP A 53 13.60 29.71 16.34
C ASP A 53 13.01 29.13 15.06
N LEU A 54 13.52 27.98 14.60
CA LEU A 54 13.08 27.30 13.40
C LEU A 54 12.51 25.92 13.75
N GLU A 55 11.52 25.48 12.99
CA GLU A 55 11.00 24.12 13.11
C GLU A 55 12.14 23.11 12.87
N THR A 56 12.25 22.13 13.78
CA THR A 56 13.26 21.06 13.66
C THR A 56 12.68 19.86 12.92
N LEU A 57 13.32 19.53 11.82
CA LEU A 57 12.94 18.41 10.98
C LEU A 57 13.98 17.29 11.03
N SER A 58 13.51 16.07 10.80
CA SER A 58 14.35 14.90 10.56
C SER A 58 13.89 14.23 9.26
N ILE A 59 14.73 13.38 8.66
CA ILE A 59 14.33 12.56 7.52
C ILE A 59 13.81 11.22 8.02
N SER A 60 12.60 10.87 7.59
CA SER A 60 12.07 9.52 7.69
C SER A 60 12.13 8.87 6.32
N ALA A 61 12.91 7.80 6.21
CA ALA A 61 13.14 7.13 4.93
C ALA A 61 11.82 6.65 4.29
N GLY A 62 11.54 7.13 3.08
CA GLY A 62 10.30 6.85 2.34
C GLY A 62 9.12 7.76 2.63
N ILE A 63 9.24 8.66 3.61
CA ILE A 63 8.24 9.69 3.92
C ILE A 63 8.76 11.07 3.54
N GLY A 64 10.07 11.34 3.76
CA GLY A 64 10.67 12.64 3.58
C GLY A 64 10.95 13.35 4.90
N PHE A 65 10.87 14.67 4.88
CA PHE A 65 11.01 15.48 6.10
C PHE A 65 9.80 15.32 7.01
N VAL A 66 10.06 15.10 8.29
CA VAL A 66 9.05 14.98 9.36
C VAL A 66 9.48 15.80 10.56
N ASN A 67 8.52 16.35 11.30
CA ASN A 67 8.80 17.08 12.54
C ASN A 67 9.44 16.14 13.57
N GLN A 68 10.51 16.60 14.25
CA GLN A 68 11.22 15.77 15.23
C GLN A 68 10.36 15.44 16.45
N ALA A 69 9.60 16.39 16.95
CA ALA A 69 8.76 16.18 18.13
C ALA A 69 7.64 15.16 17.83
N GLU A 70 7.04 15.23 16.64
CA GLU A 70 6.02 14.25 16.19
C GLU A 70 6.62 12.85 16.02
N LYS A 71 7.81 12.76 15.42
CA LYS A 71 8.47 11.47 15.15
C LYS A 71 8.95 10.76 16.39
N PHE A 72 9.55 11.49 17.34
CA PHE A 72 10.23 10.93 18.52
C PHE A 72 9.47 11.16 19.84
N GLY A 73 8.29 11.79 19.78
CA GLY A 73 7.50 12.15 20.96
C GLY A 73 8.10 13.28 21.81
N LYS A 74 9.23 13.84 21.40
CA LYS A 74 9.92 14.98 22.02
C LYS A 74 10.89 15.65 21.05
N GLU A 75 11.21 16.90 21.30
CA GLU A 75 12.30 17.62 20.64
C GLU A 75 13.65 16.96 20.96
N MET A 76 14.42 16.60 19.95
CA MET A 76 15.70 15.89 20.10
C MET A 76 16.92 16.81 19.97
N SER A 77 16.74 18.05 19.53
CA SER A 77 17.82 18.98 19.21
C SER A 77 18.63 19.43 20.45
N GLY A 78 17.96 19.73 21.54
CA GLY A 78 18.57 20.14 22.80
C GLY A 78 19.69 21.18 22.61
N LYS A 79 20.83 21.01 23.29
CA LYS A 79 22.00 21.89 23.17
C LYS A 79 22.68 21.87 21.79
N GLN A 80 22.34 20.92 20.92
CA GLN A 80 22.92 20.82 19.56
C GLN A 80 22.14 21.62 18.53
N TYR A 81 20.97 22.17 18.88
CA TYR A 81 20.12 22.93 17.98
C TYR A 81 20.88 24.04 17.24
N SER A 82 21.69 24.82 17.94
CA SER A 82 22.48 25.92 17.34
C SER A 82 23.40 25.48 16.21
N LYS A 83 23.77 24.19 16.16
CA LYS A 83 24.61 23.59 15.13
C LYS A 83 23.81 22.94 13.99
N TYR A 84 22.48 22.92 14.09
CA TYR A 84 21.65 22.37 13.01
C TYR A 84 21.80 23.20 11.74
N THR A 85 21.76 22.54 10.60
CA THR A 85 21.84 23.20 9.29
C THR A 85 20.49 23.78 8.90
N VAL A 86 20.49 25.01 8.41
CA VAL A 86 19.30 25.67 7.91
C VAL A 86 19.07 25.34 6.45
N LEU A 87 17.93 24.73 6.16
CA LEU A 87 17.44 24.51 4.81
C LEU A 87 16.37 25.51 4.44
N ARG A 88 16.36 25.91 3.18
CA ARG A 88 15.27 26.68 2.56
C ARG A 88 14.51 25.82 1.56
N LYS A 89 13.32 26.25 1.24
CA LYS A 89 12.50 25.59 0.22
C LYS A 89 13.29 25.36 -1.07
N GLY A 90 13.32 24.09 -1.54
CA GLY A 90 14.12 23.68 -2.68
C GLY A 90 15.52 23.13 -2.34
N ASP A 91 15.96 23.27 -1.10
CA ASP A 91 17.21 22.67 -0.62
C ASP A 91 17.05 21.17 -0.35
N PHE A 92 18.17 20.46 -0.39
CA PHE A 92 18.23 19.03 -0.23
C PHE A 92 19.00 18.62 1.02
N ALA A 93 18.61 17.49 1.62
CA ALA A 93 19.42 16.81 2.61
C ALA A 93 19.53 15.32 2.27
N TYR A 94 20.73 14.79 2.34
CA TYR A 94 21.01 13.37 2.23
C TYR A 94 21.22 12.78 3.61
N ASN A 95 20.41 11.78 3.92
CA ASN A 95 20.50 11.00 5.16
C ASN A 95 21.34 9.74 4.90
N LYS A 96 22.51 9.64 5.54
CA LYS A 96 23.40 8.47 5.52
C LYS A 96 22.88 7.27 6.34
N GLY A 97 21.69 7.36 6.94
CA GLY A 97 21.12 6.27 7.73
C GLY A 97 20.83 5.03 6.87
N ASN A 98 21.35 3.88 7.34
CA ASN A 98 21.13 2.59 6.67
C ASN A 98 19.76 1.99 7.06
N SER A 99 19.02 1.52 6.06
CA SER A 99 17.82 0.72 6.28
C SER A 99 17.65 -0.35 5.20
N LYS A 100 16.89 -1.42 5.48
CA LYS A 100 16.62 -2.47 4.47
C LYS A 100 16.03 -1.91 3.18
N LYS A 101 15.21 -0.86 3.26
CA LYS A 101 14.57 -0.25 2.10
C LYS A 101 15.46 0.78 1.39
N TYR A 102 16.38 1.42 2.11
CA TYR A 102 17.30 2.45 1.61
C TYR A 102 18.73 2.13 2.04
N PRO A 103 19.32 1.07 1.47
CA PRO A 103 20.65 0.63 1.87
C PRO A 103 21.79 1.58 1.43
N GLN A 104 21.51 2.55 0.56
CA GLN A 104 22.42 3.62 0.16
C GLN A 104 22.03 4.99 0.74
N GLY A 105 21.20 5.02 1.79
CA GLY A 105 20.65 6.27 2.31
C GLY A 105 19.55 6.84 1.41
N CYS A 106 19.09 8.05 1.71
CA CYS A 106 18.07 8.74 0.89
C CYS A 106 18.28 10.25 0.87
N THR A 107 17.98 10.86 -0.27
CA THR A 107 18.00 12.32 -0.46
C THR A 107 16.57 12.85 -0.52
N CYS A 108 16.29 13.90 0.24
CA CYS A 108 14.97 14.56 0.29
C CYS A 108 15.10 16.05 0.00
N MET A 109 14.13 16.64 -0.68
CA MET A 109 14.02 18.08 -0.92
C MET A 109 13.02 18.71 0.03
N LEU A 110 13.33 19.85 0.63
CA LEU A 110 12.41 20.62 1.46
C LEU A 110 11.40 21.33 0.56
N LYS A 111 10.11 20.97 0.67
CA LYS A 111 9.02 21.46 -0.21
C LYS A 111 8.01 22.32 0.51
N GLU A 112 7.64 21.93 1.73
CA GLU A 112 6.43 22.42 2.41
C GLU A 112 6.72 23.51 3.46
N ARG A 113 7.99 23.82 3.67
CA ARG A 113 8.45 24.85 4.61
C ARG A 113 9.34 25.83 3.87
N ASP A 114 9.22 27.11 4.21
CA ASP A 114 10.09 28.13 3.64
C ASP A 114 11.51 27.99 4.22
N GLU A 115 11.62 27.73 5.53
CA GLU A 115 12.85 27.41 6.24
C GLU A 115 12.63 26.33 7.29
N ALA A 116 13.66 25.54 7.58
CA ALA A 116 13.67 24.57 8.68
C ALA A 116 15.11 24.27 9.11
N ALA A 117 15.28 23.80 10.36
CA ALA A 117 16.55 23.34 10.89
C ALA A 117 16.61 21.80 10.88
N VAL A 118 17.72 21.23 10.39
CA VAL A 118 17.92 19.77 10.32
C VAL A 118 19.23 19.38 11.02
N PRO A 119 19.32 18.16 11.57
CA PRO A 119 20.56 17.67 12.20
C PRO A 119 21.77 17.77 11.26
N ASN A 120 22.89 18.21 11.81
CA ASN A 120 24.17 18.36 11.10
C ASN A 120 24.80 17.03 10.64
N VAL A 121 24.19 15.89 10.96
CA VAL A 121 24.58 14.57 10.41
C VAL A 121 24.10 14.37 8.97
N PHE A 122 23.15 15.19 8.51
CA PHE A 122 22.70 15.15 7.12
C PHE A 122 23.63 15.98 6.24
N GLU A 123 23.91 15.47 5.04
CA GLU A 123 24.62 16.21 4.03
C GLU A 123 23.66 17.13 3.30
N CYS A 124 23.78 18.44 3.57
CA CYS A 124 22.85 19.46 3.10
C CYS A 124 23.42 20.23 1.91
N PHE A 125 22.64 20.37 0.84
CA PHE A 125 23.08 21.03 -0.38
C PHE A 125 21.94 21.68 -1.15
N ARG A 126 22.30 22.63 -2.02
CA ARG A 126 21.40 23.31 -2.95
C ARG A 126 21.82 23.03 -4.37
N ILE A 127 20.89 22.76 -5.26
CA ILE A 127 21.17 22.70 -6.70
C ILE A 127 21.42 24.13 -7.18
N ALA A 128 22.62 24.36 -7.68
CA ALA A 128 23.07 25.66 -8.21
C ALA A 128 22.91 25.74 -9.74
N VAL A 129 22.91 24.60 -10.43
CA VAL A 129 22.82 24.52 -11.90
C VAL A 129 21.72 23.55 -12.31
N GLY A 130 20.71 24.04 -13.01
CA GLY A 130 19.59 23.25 -13.50
C GLY A 130 18.32 23.37 -12.63
N ASP A 131 17.36 22.50 -12.86
CA ASP A 131 16.05 22.51 -12.20
C ASP A 131 16.08 21.57 -10.96
N PRO A 132 15.89 22.08 -9.73
CA PRO A 132 15.89 21.26 -8.52
C PRO A 132 14.83 20.14 -8.55
N LEU A 133 13.67 20.37 -9.16
CA LEU A 133 12.61 19.35 -9.27
C LEU A 133 13.03 18.18 -10.18
N TYR A 134 13.82 18.44 -11.22
CA TYR A 134 14.39 17.39 -12.05
C TYR A 134 15.36 16.50 -11.24
N TYR A 135 16.26 17.12 -10.48
CA TYR A 135 17.20 16.36 -9.65
C TYR A 135 16.52 15.63 -8.52
N GLU A 136 15.45 16.18 -7.95
CA GLU A 136 14.63 15.44 -7.01
C GLU A 136 14.11 14.13 -7.61
N GLN A 137 13.61 14.15 -8.85
CA GLN A 137 13.15 12.93 -9.50
C GLN A 137 14.28 11.91 -9.74
N LEU A 138 15.50 12.37 -10.03
CA LEU A 138 16.68 11.49 -10.10
C LEU A 138 16.99 10.83 -8.76
N PHE A 139 16.95 11.58 -7.67
CA PHE A 139 17.21 11.05 -6.32
C PHE A 139 16.13 10.07 -5.88
N VAL A 140 14.86 10.41 -6.09
CA VAL A 140 13.72 9.51 -5.79
C VAL A 140 13.79 8.22 -6.62
N HIS A 141 14.22 8.30 -7.89
CA HIS A 141 14.46 7.13 -8.73
C HIS A 141 15.61 6.26 -8.24
N GLY A 142 16.47 6.79 -7.38
CA GLY A 142 17.67 6.11 -6.91
C GLY A 142 18.76 6.05 -7.96
N PHE A 143 18.85 7.06 -8.82
CA PHE A 143 19.86 7.12 -9.90
C PHE A 143 21.30 6.98 -9.37
N MET A 144 21.58 7.57 -8.21
CA MET A 144 22.89 7.48 -7.55
C MET A 144 23.17 6.13 -6.89
N ASN A 145 22.17 5.30 -6.64
CA ASN A 145 22.30 4.12 -5.77
C ASN A 145 23.39 3.14 -6.21
N LYS A 146 23.52 2.89 -7.53
CA LYS A 146 24.58 2.00 -8.05
C LYS A 146 25.98 2.57 -7.84
N GLN A 147 26.15 3.88 -7.95
CA GLN A 147 27.43 4.56 -7.74
C GLN A 147 27.76 4.59 -6.24
N LEU A 148 26.80 4.95 -5.40
CA LEU A 148 26.96 4.95 -3.94
C LEU A 148 27.27 3.55 -3.40
N ALA A 149 26.59 2.50 -3.88
CA ALA A 149 26.85 1.13 -3.47
C ALA A 149 28.30 0.66 -3.73
N ARG A 150 28.97 1.21 -4.73
CA ARG A 150 30.41 0.92 -5.03
C ARG A 150 31.36 1.67 -4.12
N LYS A 151 30.92 2.82 -3.58
CA LYS A 151 31.74 3.72 -2.74
C LYS A 151 31.57 3.42 -1.25
N ILE A 152 30.38 2.96 -0.84
CA ILE A 152 30.11 2.58 0.53
C ILE A 152 30.98 1.38 0.89
N ASN A 153 31.95 1.57 1.75
CA ASN A 153 32.76 0.49 2.29
C ASN A 153 31.89 -0.45 3.14
N HIS A 154 32.08 -1.75 2.99
CA HIS A 154 31.33 -2.76 3.73
C HIS A 154 31.55 -2.60 5.23
N GLY A 155 30.51 -2.19 5.91
CA GLY A 155 30.44 -1.97 7.36
C GLY A 155 29.58 -0.75 7.65
N VAL A 156 28.57 -0.96 8.49
CA VAL A 156 27.83 0.15 9.10
C VAL A 156 28.69 0.62 10.27
N ARG A 157 28.88 1.94 10.41
CA ARG A 157 29.54 2.52 11.57
C ARG A 157 28.74 2.19 12.84
N ASP A 158 29.39 2.21 13.99
CA ASP A 158 28.74 1.91 15.29
C ASP A 158 27.53 2.83 15.58
N ASP A 159 27.49 4.02 14.93
CA ASP A 159 26.39 4.98 15.00
C ASP A 159 25.21 4.68 14.04
N GLY A 160 25.29 3.58 13.27
CA GLY A 160 24.25 3.18 12.29
C GLY A 160 24.28 3.94 10.96
N LEU A 161 25.30 4.78 10.75
CA LEU A 161 25.48 5.54 9.51
C LEU A 161 26.33 4.77 8.50
N LEU A 162 26.07 5.03 7.21
CA LEU A 162 26.88 4.51 6.11
C LEU A 162 28.30 5.10 6.15
N ASN A 163 29.29 4.25 5.94
CA ASN A 163 30.68 4.69 5.80
C ASN A 163 30.91 5.24 4.38
N LEU A 164 30.52 6.49 4.19
CA LEU A 164 30.59 7.25 2.94
C LEU A 164 31.08 8.66 3.27
N THR A 165 32.18 9.08 2.63
CA THR A 165 32.71 10.44 2.78
C THR A 165 31.85 11.45 1.98
N ASN A 166 31.97 12.74 2.31
CA ASN A 166 31.29 13.79 1.56
C ASN A 166 31.85 13.88 0.13
N GLU A 167 33.17 13.74 -0.04
CA GLU A 167 33.79 13.71 -1.37
C GLU A 167 33.25 12.58 -2.24
N GLU A 168 33.12 11.37 -1.70
CA GLU A 168 32.50 10.23 -2.39
C GLU A 168 31.06 10.48 -2.78
N PHE A 169 30.27 11.12 -1.90
CA PHE A 169 28.90 11.51 -2.19
C PHE A 169 28.83 12.52 -3.34
N TYR A 170 29.58 13.63 -3.24
CA TYR A 170 29.56 14.69 -4.25
C TYR A 170 30.23 14.30 -5.58
N SER A 171 31.05 13.26 -5.61
CA SER A 171 31.60 12.70 -6.85
C SER A 171 30.64 11.79 -7.63
N THR A 172 29.39 11.61 -7.17
CA THR A 172 28.38 10.89 -7.94
C THR A 172 27.99 11.67 -9.20
N VAL A 173 27.98 11.00 -10.34
CA VAL A 173 27.75 11.64 -11.65
C VAL A 173 26.27 11.53 -12.04
N LEU A 174 25.69 12.65 -12.44
CA LEU A 174 24.27 12.78 -12.79
C LEU A 174 24.11 13.23 -14.25
N PRO A 175 23.04 12.79 -14.95
CA PRO A 175 22.69 13.28 -16.27
C PRO A 175 22.18 14.72 -16.19
N VAL A 176 22.64 15.55 -17.12
CA VAL A 176 22.29 16.97 -17.21
C VAL A 176 21.76 17.27 -18.60
N PRO A 177 20.44 17.08 -18.84
CA PRO A 177 19.78 17.52 -20.06
C PRO A 177 19.80 19.04 -20.22
N PRO A 178 19.47 19.58 -21.41
CA PRO A 178 19.14 21.00 -21.55
C PRO A 178 18.09 21.46 -20.54
N LEU A 179 18.20 22.69 -20.01
CA LEU A 179 17.33 23.18 -18.92
C LEU A 179 15.83 23.07 -19.26
N ALA A 180 15.44 23.40 -20.48
CA ALA A 180 14.05 23.30 -20.91
C ALA A 180 13.52 21.84 -20.84
N GLU A 181 14.38 20.87 -21.17
CA GLU A 181 14.04 19.45 -21.06
C GLU A 181 13.96 19.00 -19.61
N GLN A 182 14.88 19.44 -18.73
CA GLN A 182 14.79 19.21 -17.29
C GLN A 182 13.44 19.67 -16.73
N GLN A 183 13.06 20.92 -17.02
CA GLN A 183 11.79 21.50 -16.57
C GLN A 183 10.57 20.73 -17.07
N LYS A 184 10.61 20.29 -18.34
CA LYS A 184 9.50 19.51 -18.91
C LYS A 184 9.38 18.13 -18.27
N ILE A 185 10.50 17.43 -18.06
CA ILE A 185 10.55 16.13 -17.37
C ILE A 185 10.04 16.29 -15.94
N ALA A 186 10.57 17.27 -15.21
CA ALA A 186 10.16 17.59 -13.85
C ALA A 186 8.65 17.85 -13.76
N LYS A 187 8.11 18.67 -14.66
CA LYS A 187 6.67 18.98 -14.73
C LYS A 187 5.81 17.72 -14.94
N ILE A 188 6.22 16.84 -15.86
CA ILE A 188 5.51 15.59 -16.12
C ILE A 188 5.52 14.70 -14.87
N LEU A 189 6.69 14.45 -14.29
CA LEU A 189 6.82 13.53 -13.16
C LEU A 189 6.17 14.08 -11.88
N SER A 190 6.28 15.40 -11.62
CA SER A 190 5.59 16.06 -10.50
C SER A 190 4.06 16.04 -10.65
N ALA A 191 3.53 16.05 -11.87
CA ALA A 191 2.09 15.88 -12.09
C ALA A 191 1.62 14.46 -11.68
N TYR A 192 2.44 13.44 -11.93
CA TYR A 192 2.18 12.09 -11.43
C TYR A 192 2.28 12.01 -9.90
N ASP A 193 3.25 12.69 -9.27
CA ASP A 193 3.36 12.74 -7.80
C ASP A 193 2.09 13.29 -7.18
N ARG A 194 1.62 14.43 -7.69
CA ARG A 194 0.38 15.05 -7.23
C ARG A 194 -0.85 14.13 -7.42
N ALA A 195 -0.93 13.43 -8.56
CA ALA A 195 -2.02 12.50 -8.82
C ALA A 195 -1.99 11.31 -7.85
N ILE A 196 -0.79 10.79 -7.54
CA ILE A 196 -0.58 9.71 -6.55
C ILE A 196 -1.01 10.18 -5.16
N GLU A 197 -0.56 11.35 -4.73
CA GLU A 197 -0.92 11.94 -3.43
C GLU A 197 -2.43 12.11 -3.28
N LEU A 198 -3.10 12.70 -4.27
CA LEU A 198 -4.55 12.92 -4.24
C LEU A 198 -5.32 11.59 -4.22
N LYS A 199 -4.86 10.59 -4.98
CA LYS A 199 -5.50 9.26 -4.99
C LYS A 199 -5.27 8.52 -3.66
N GLN A 200 -4.08 8.61 -3.07
CA GLN A 200 -3.80 8.02 -1.76
C GLN A 200 -4.71 8.64 -0.69
N LYS A 201 -4.79 9.96 -0.66
CA LYS A 201 -5.68 10.68 0.27
C LYS A 201 -7.14 10.23 0.13
N LEU A 202 -7.63 10.09 -1.11
CA LEU A 202 -9.00 9.61 -1.35
C LEU A 202 -9.21 8.19 -0.83
N VAL A 203 -8.24 7.28 -1.05
CA VAL A 203 -8.31 5.91 -0.51
C VAL A 203 -8.36 5.93 1.02
N ASP A 204 -7.51 6.72 1.66
CA ASP A 204 -7.46 6.84 3.12
C ASP A 204 -8.77 7.42 3.70
N GLU A 205 -9.34 8.43 3.06
CA GLU A 205 -10.63 9.03 3.43
C GLU A 205 -11.79 8.02 3.29
N LEU A 206 -11.85 7.25 2.20
CA LEU A 206 -12.86 6.21 2.00
C LEU A 206 -12.73 5.07 3.02
N GLN A 207 -11.51 4.65 3.36
CA GLN A 207 -11.26 3.64 4.40
C GLN A 207 -11.68 4.16 5.78
N SER A 208 -11.38 5.41 6.10
CA SER A 208 -11.79 6.07 7.35
C SER A 208 -13.31 6.19 7.43
N LEU A 209 -13.97 6.60 6.34
CA LEU A 209 -15.44 6.62 6.24
C LEU A 209 -16.03 5.23 6.49
N LYS A 210 -15.49 4.19 5.83
CA LYS A 210 -15.94 2.81 6.04
C LYS A 210 -15.84 2.40 7.50
N LYS A 211 -14.70 2.67 8.14
CA LYS A 211 -14.48 2.35 9.56
C LYS A 211 -15.50 3.06 10.45
N THR A 212 -15.72 4.35 10.23
CA THR A 212 -16.72 5.15 10.98
C THR A 212 -18.14 4.62 10.77
N CYS A 213 -18.50 4.30 9.53
CA CYS A 213 -19.82 3.75 9.23
C CYS A 213 -20.04 2.36 9.84
N LEU A 214 -19.02 1.50 9.89
CA LEU A 214 -19.11 0.19 10.56
C LEU A 214 -19.35 0.30 12.07
N VAL A 215 -18.92 1.40 12.69
CA VAL A 215 -19.19 1.67 14.11
C VAL A 215 -20.58 2.28 14.30
N LYS A 216 -21.02 3.18 13.40
CA LYS A 216 -22.20 4.00 13.62
C LYS A 216 -23.51 3.43 13.04
N LEU A 217 -23.41 2.62 11.97
CA LEU A 217 -24.57 2.00 11.30
C LEU A 217 -24.94 0.62 11.87
N PHE A 218 -24.21 0.13 12.87
CA PHE A 218 -24.60 -1.06 13.66
C PHE A 218 -24.84 -0.68 15.11
N PRO A 219 -25.83 -1.29 15.78
CA PRO A 219 -26.08 -1.06 17.19
C PRO A 219 -24.86 -1.43 18.05
N ARG A 220 -24.62 -0.66 19.10
CA ARG A 220 -23.63 -1.01 20.14
C ARG A 220 -24.19 -2.14 21.01
N VAL A 221 -23.32 -2.84 21.71
CA VAL A 221 -23.70 -3.85 22.69
C VAL A 221 -24.69 -3.24 23.70
N GLY A 222 -25.84 -3.87 23.85
CA GLY A 222 -26.91 -3.40 24.73
C GLY A 222 -27.87 -2.35 24.11
N SER A 223 -27.74 -2.05 22.83
CA SER A 223 -28.68 -1.21 22.08
C SER A 223 -29.34 -2.01 20.95
N ASP A 224 -30.57 -1.67 20.63
CA ASP A 224 -31.35 -2.22 19.51
C ASP A 224 -31.49 -1.24 18.33
N VAL A 225 -30.84 -0.08 18.42
CA VAL A 225 -30.78 0.93 17.36
C VAL A 225 -29.37 1.42 17.13
N PRO A 226 -28.96 1.62 15.85
CA PRO A 226 -27.65 2.21 15.54
C PRO A 226 -27.62 3.72 15.84
N GLU A 227 -26.42 4.29 16.04
CA GLU A 227 -26.22 5.73 16.25
C GLU A 227 -26.62 6.57 15.03
N VAL A 228 -26.34 6.06 13.83
CA VAL A 228 -26.74 6.66 12.55
C VAL A 228 -27.56 5.65 11.78
N ARG A 229 -28.64 6.11 11.14
CA ARG A 229 -29.58 5.26 10.44
C ARG A 229 -30.01 5.90 9.12
N PHE A 230 -30.29 5.09 8.13
CA PHE A 230 -30.84 5.57 6.86
C PHE A 230 -32.27 6.09 7.08
N PRO A 231 -32.70 7.16 6.39
CA PRO A 231 -34.06 7.70 6.51
C PRO A 231 -35.14 6.66 6.17
N GLY A 232 -36.25 6.74 6.89
CA GLY A 232 -37.44 5.89 6.66
C GLY A 232 -37.48 4.62 7.49
N PHE A 233 -36.43 4.32 8.28
CA PHE A 233 -36.40 3.15 9.18
C PHE A 233 -36.42 3.60 10.64
N THR A 234 -37.41 3.12 11.43
CA THR A 234 -37.61 3.52 12.83
C THR A 234 -37.79 2.32 13.79
N ALA A 235 -38.17 1.15 13.29
CA ALA A 235 -38.40 -0.02 14.12
C ALA A 235 -37.05 -0.50 14.76
N PRO A 236 -37.04 -0.93 16.03
CA PRO A 236 -35.87 -1.49 16.68
C PRO A 236 -35.34 -2.72 15.92
N TRP A 237 -34.03 -2.98 15.99
CA TRP A 237 -33.44 -4.18 15.41
C TRP A 237 -33.66 -5.37 16.36
N GLU A 238 -33.96 -6.52 15.80
CA GLU A 238 -34.16 -7.75 16.57
C GLU A 238 -32.82 -8.47 16.74
N GLN A 239 -32.39 -8.72 17.98
CA GLN A 239 -31.21 -9.52 18.23
C GLN A 239 -31.51 -11.01 18.07
N ARG A 240 -30.87 -11.68 17.11
CA ARG A 240 -31.07 -13.10 16.82
C ARG A 240 -29.71 -13.81 16.71
N LYS A 241 -29.70 -15.11 16.98
CA LYS A 241 -28.52 -15.97 16.71
C LYS A 241 -28.51 -16.39 15.25
N VAL A 242 -27.34 -16.44 14.60
CA VAL A 242 -27.19 -16.81 13.19
C VAL A 242 -27.92 -18.13 12.87
N GLY A 243 -27.78 -19.16 13.71
CA GLY A 243 -28.40 -20.46 13.51
C GLY A 243 -29.95 -20.45 13.60
N THR A 244 -30.59 -19.33 14.01
CA THR A 244 -32.08 -19.23 14.09
C THR A 244 -32.71 -18.75 12.79
N PHE A 245 -31.93 -18.13 11.88
CA PHE A 245 -32.47 -17.58 10.64
C PHE A 245 -31.76 -18.11 9.37
N THR A 246 -30.71 -18.91 9.53
CA THR A 246 -30.03 -19.57 8.40
C THR A 246 -29.34 -20.86 8.82
N SER A 247 -29.09 -21.74 7.86
CA SER A 247 -28.35 -22.96 8.09
C SER A 247 -26.85 -22.67 8.07
N VAL A 248 -26.15 -23.23 9.07
CA VAL A 248 -24.68 -23.15 9.17
C VAL A 248 -24.11 -24.55 9.02
N LEU A 249 -23.26 -24.75 8.04
CA LEU A 249 -22.77 -26.05 7.59
C LEU A 249 -21.24 -26.06 7.50
N SER A 250 -20.67 -27.25 7.28
CA SER A 250 -19.30 -27.48 6.84
C SER A 250 -19.33 -28.38 5.62
N ALA A 251 -18.41 -28.18 4.69
CA ALA A 251 -18.23 -29.07 3.54
C ALA A 251 -17.56 -30.37 3.95
N SER A 252 -17.71 -31.42 3.15
CA SER A 252 -16.98 -32.68 3.32
C SER A 252 -15.47 -32.47 3.06
N ARG A 253 -14.65 -33.25 3.75
CA ARG A 253 -13.21 -33.09 3.73
C ARG A 253 -12.63 -33.45 2.35
N VAL A 254 -11.64 -32.63 1.92
CA VAL A 254 -10.78 -32.91 0.79
C VAL A 254 -9.35 -33.18 1.31
N HIS A 255 -8.76 -34.30 0.93
CA HIS A 255 -7.41 -34.65 1.32
C HIS A 255 -6.37 -33.99 0.41
N LYS A 256 -5.14 -33.78 0.91
CA LYS A 256 -4.11 -33.03 0.20
C LYS A 256 -3.67 -33.73 -1.12
N ASP A 257 -3.73 -35.03 -1.20
CA ASP A 257 -3.44 -35.84 -2.38
C ASP A 257 -4.51 -35.73 -3.48
N GLU A 258 -5.71 -35.23 -3.13
CA GLU A 258 -6.80 -34.94 -4.07
C GLU A 258 -6.70 -33.55 -4.72
N TRP A 259 -5.75 -32.72 -4.27
CA TRP A 259 -5.56 -31.40 -4.83
C TRP A 259 -4.96 -31.48 -6.24
N ARG A 260 -5.40 -30.57 -7.11
CA ARG A 260 -4.99 -30.47 -8.52
C ARG A 260 -4.54 -29.04 -8.83
N THR A 261 -3.89 -28.88 -9.96
CA THR A 261 -3.50 -27.57 -10.53
C THR A 261 -4.57 -26.96 -11.42
N GLU A 262 -5.57 -27.75 -11.81
CA GLU A 262 -6.70 -27.36 -12.63
C GLU A 262 -7.96 -28.13 -12.24
N GLY A 263 -9.13 -27.65 -12.67
CA GLY A 263 -10.44 -28.25 -12.37
C GLY A 263 -11.38 -27.26 -11.67
N VAL A 264 -12.15 -27.76 -10.68
CA VAL A 264 -13.05 -26.92 -9.88
C VAL A 264 -12.26 -26.20 -8.79
N PRO A 265 -12.37 -24.87 -8.67
CA PRO A 265 -11.69 -24.12 -7.61
C PRO A 265 -12.03 -24.64 -6.22
N PHE A 266 -10.99 -24.82 -5.40
CA PHE A 266 -11.10 -25.30 -4.03
C PHE A 266 -10.59 -24.22 -3.06
N PHE A 267 -11.53 -23.59 -2.36
CA PHE A 267 -11.21 -22.49 -1.45
C PHE A 267 -10.77 -23.00 -0.07
N ARG A 268 -9.63 -22.46 0.36
CA ARG A 268 -9.05 -22.61 1.70
C ARG A 268 -9.24 -21.31 2.47
N SER A 269 -8.99 -21.32 3.77
CA SER A 269 -9.00 -20.08 4.58
C SER A 269 -8.07 -19.00 4.03
N SER A 270 -6.89 -19.38 3.47
CA SER A 270 -5.97 -18.45 2.83
C SER A 270 -6.58 -17.75 1.61
N ASP A 271 -7.39 -18.46 0.82
CA ASP A 271 -8.05 -17.91 -0.37
C ASP A 271 -9.12 -16.87 0.02
N VAL A 272 -9.88 -17.16 1.10
CA VAL A 272 -10.84 -16.20 1.67
C VAL A 272 -10.15 -14.97 2.22
N VAL A 273 -9.06 -15.13 2.97
CA VAL A 273 -8.28 -14.01 3.52
C VAL A 273 -7.68 -13.15 2.42
N SER A 274 -7.11 -13.76 1.37
CA SER A 274 -6.54 -13.03 0.23
C SER A 274 -7.63 -12.28 -0.54
N ALA A 275 -8.76 -12.93 -0.83
CA ALA A 275 -9.91 -12.27 -1.47
C ALA A 275 -10.42 -11.08 -0.64
N PHE A 276 -10.46 -11.19 0.68
CA PHE A 276 -10.87 -10.11 1.58
C PHE A 276 -9.91 -8.93 1.57
N LYS A 277 -8.60 -9.19 1.44
CA LYS A 277 -7.55 -8.16 1.35
C LYS A 277 -7.40 -7.57 -0.06
N GLY A 278 -7.90 -8.27 -1.08
CA GLY A 278 -7.70 -7.94 -2.48
C GLY A 278 -6.34 -8.42 -3.02
N ASP A 279 -5.69 -9.35 -2.32
CA ASP A 279 -4.41 -9.94 -2.70
C ASP A 279 -4.61 -11.16 -3.62
N ASP A 280 -3.64 -11.41 -4.49
CA ASP A 280 -3.58 -12.66 -5.24
C ASP A 280 -3.13 -13.82 -4.34
N ASN A 281 -3.71 -15.02 -4.57
CA ASN A 281 -3.30 -16.25 -3.92
C ASN A 281 -3.17 -17.37 -4.95
N GLU A 282 -2.25 -18.29 -4.72
CA GLU A 282 -2.13 -19.52 -5.52
C GLU A 282 -3.38 -20.36 -5.30
N ARG A 283 -4.17 -20.56 -6.35
CA ARG A 283 -5.43 -21.31 -6.28
C ARG A 283 -5.16 -22.80 -6.23
N ALA A 284 -5.91 -23.51 -5.41
CA ALA A 284 -6.00 -24.97 -5.44
C ALA A 284 -7.30 -25.39 -6.17
N PHE A 285 -7.28 -26.58 -6.74
CA PHE A 285 -8.41 -27.16 -7.48
C PHE A 285 -8.63 -28.60 -7.04
N ILE A 286 -9.82 -29.13 -7.35
CA ILE A 286 -10.16 -30.55 -7.29
C ILE A 286 -10.71 -31.00 -8.64
N SER A 287 -10.70 -32.32 -8.91
CA SER A 287 -11.27 -32.82 -10.15
C SER A 287 -12.79 -32.62 -10.18
N THR A 288 -13.38 -32.58 -11.38
CA THR A 288 -14.82 -32.45 -11.57
C THR A 288 -15.56 -33.65 -10.98
N GLU A 289 -15.02 -34.84 -11.13
CA GLU A 289 -15.60 -36.10 -10.61
C GLU A 289 -15.69 -36.04 -9.07
N LEU A 290 -14.60 -35.66 -8.41
CA LEU A 290 -14.56 -35.51 -6.95
C LEU A 290 -15.53 -34.42 -6.49
N TYR A 291 -15.59 -33.28 -7.19
CA TYR A 291 -16.54 -32.23 -6.89
C TYR A 291 -17.98 -32.73 -6.94
N GLU A 292 -18.38 -33.45 -8.00
CA GLU A 292 -19.74 -33.99 -8.14
C GLU A 292 -20.07 -35.06 -7.07
N GLU A 293 -19.08 -35.82 -6.61
CA GLU A 293 -19.23 -36.74 -5.49
C GLU A 293 -19.45 -36.01 -4.16
N LEU A 294 -18.58 -35.06 -3.85
CA LEU A 294 -18.63 -34.30 -2.60
C LEU A 294 -19.90 -33.44 -2.47
N VAL A 295 -20.38 -32.88 -3.57
CA VAL A 295 -21.62 -32.10 -3.60
C VAL A 295 -22.85 -32.93 -3.28
N LYS A 296 -22.86 -34.23 -3.59
CA LYS A 296 -23.99 -35.12 -3.20
C LYS A 296 -24.18 -35.21 -1.68
N SER A 297 -23.08 -35.13 -0.92
CA SER A 297 -23.13 -35.20 0.54
C SER A 297 -23.22 -33.83 1.24
N SER A 298 -22.50 -32.84 0.73
CA SER A 298 -22.38 -31.51 1.38
C SER A 298 -23.35 -30.47 0.83
N GLY A 299 -23.90 -30.70 -0.36
CA GLY A 299 -24.62 -29.67 -1.12
C GLY A 299 -23.65 -28.81 -1.94
N ARG A 300 -24.23 -27.92 -2.75
CA ARG A 300 -23.51 -26.99 -3.64
C ARG A 300 -23.53 -25.60 -3.06
N LEU A 301 -22.36 -24.91 -3.12
CA LEU A 301 -22.30 -23.49 -2.85
C LEU A 301 -23.08 -22.71 -3.92
N GLU A 302 -23.86 -21.75 -3.47
CA GLU A 302 -24.70 -20.94 -4.34
C GLU A 302 -24.36 -19.45 -4.18
N LYS A 303 -24.68 -18.67 -5.19
CA LYS A 303 -24.58 -17.21 -5.12
C LYS A 303 -25.23 -16.66 -3.85
N ASN A 304 -24.54 -15.76 -3.17
CA ASN A 304 -24.92 -15.16 -1.88
C ASN A 304 -24.78 -16.08 -0.66
N ASP A 305 -24.30 -17.31 -0.79
CA ASP A 305 -23.79 -18.02 0.38
C ASP A 305 -22.57 -17.30 0.95
N ILE A 306 -22.32 -17.42 2.24
CA ILE A 306 -21.16 -16.82 2.91
C ILE A 306 -20.24 -17.92 3.41
N LEU A 307 -18.98 -17.86 3.05
CA LEU A 307 -17.92 -18.61 3.71
C LEU A 307 -17.26 -17.72 4.78
N ILE A 308 -17.06 -18.26 5.98
CA ILE A 308 -16.37 -17.55 7.05
C ILE A 308 -15.24 -18.41 7.60
N THR A 309 -14.07 -17.79 7.85
CA THR A 309 -12.90 -18.54 8.34
C THR A 309 -13.06 -18.95 9.79
N GLY A 310 -12.86 -20.25 10.05
CA GLY A 310 -12.93 -20.87 11.38
C GLY A 310 -11.56 -21.12 12.00
N GLY A 311 -10.48 -21.09 11.21
CA GLY A 311 -9.10 -21.30 11.65
C GLY A 311 -8.13 -20.26 11.13
N GLY A 312 -6.99 -20.08 11.78
CA GLY A 312 -5.99 -19.07 11.43
C GLY A 312 -6.50 -17.64 11.69
N SER A 313 -6.71 -16.87 10.65
CA SER A 313 -7.39 -15.55 10.76
C SER A 313 -8.90 -15.79 10.84
N ILE A 314 -9.44 -15.95 12.04
CA ILE A 314 -10.83 -16.30 12.28
C ILE A 314 -11.81 -15.17 11.97
N GLY A 315 -13.03 -15.54 11.53
CA GLY A 315 -14.16 -14.61 11.33
C GLY A 315 -13.99 -13.69 10.12
N ILE A 316 -13.23 -14.08 9.10
CA ILE A 316 -13.14 -13.35 7.83
C ILE A 316 -14.21 -13.87 6.88
N PRO A 317 -15.15 -13.02 6.43
CA PRO A 317 -16.25 -13.44 5.55
C PRO A 317 -15.86 -13.33 4.06
N TYR A 318 -16.48 -14.21 3.25
CA TYR A 318 -16.47 -14.16 1.79
C TYR A 318 -17.87 -14.47 1.25
N ILE A 319 -18.41 -13.63 0.37
CA ILE A 319 -19.70 -13.90 -0.29
C ILE A 319 -19.41 -14.63 -1.61
N VAL A 320 -20.05 -15.77 -1.83
CA VAL A 320 -20.00 -16.50 -3.11
C VAL A 320 -20.64 -15.63 -4.22
N PRO A 321 -19.88 -15.24 -5.26
CA PRO A 321 -20.33 -14.20 -6.18
C PRO A 321 -21.31 -14.66 -7.26
N ASN A 322 -21.28 -15.95 -7.60
CA ASN A 322 -22.07 -16.55 -8.67
C ASN A 322 -22.37 -18.03 -8.37
N ASN A 323 -23.00 -18.74 -9.29
CA ASN A 323 -23.31 -20.17 -9.18
C ASN A 323 -22.32 -21.07 -9.94
N GLU A 324 -21.14 -20.55 -10.30
CA GLU A 324 -20.10 -21.39 -10.88
C GLU A 324 -19.60 -22.43 -9.88
N PRO A 325 -19.13 -23.61 -10.33
CA PRO A 325 -18.61 -24.62 -9.46
C PRO A 325 -17.50 -24.07 -8.56
N LEU A 326 -17.69 -24.20 -7.25
CA LEU A 326 -16.74 -23.79 -6.21
C LEU A 326 -16.91 -24.78 -5.06
N TYR A 327 -15.81 -25.25 -4.49
CA TYR A 327 -15.83 -26.05 -3.29
C TYR A 327 -15.05 -25.39 -2.16
N SER A 328 -15.40 -25.66 -0.92
CA SER A 328 -14.72 -25.09 0.26
C SER A 328 -14.07 -26.20 1.10
N LYS A 329 -12.97 -25.85 1.78
CA LYS A 329 -12.30 -26.76 2.71
C LYS A 329 -13.12 -26.94 3.99
N ASP A 330 -13.21 -28.17 4.47
CA ASP A 330 -13.81 -28.49 5.77
C ASP A 330 -13.06 -27.84 6.95
N ALA A 331 -13.71 -27.74 8.09
CA ALA A 331 -13.19 -27.28 9.39
C ALA A 331 -12.58 -25.87 9.43
N ASP A 332 -11.86 -25.45 8.39
CA ASP A 332 -11.24 -24.13 8.30
C ASP A 332 -12.16 -23.06 7.67
N LEU A 333 -13.19 -23.49 6.93
CA LEU A 333 -14.24 -22.65 6.36
C LEU A 333 -15.60 -23.17 6.77
N ILE A 334 -16.41 -22.27 7.33
CA ILE A 334 -17.76 -22.52 7.75
C ILE A 334 -18.68 -21.88 6.72
N TRP A 335 -19.72 -22.56 6.34
CA TRP A 335 -20.66 -22.17 5.32
C TRP A 335 -21.98 -21.70 5.93
N ILE A 336 -22.33 -20.45 5.75
CA ILE A 336 -23.60 -19.84 6.11
C ILE A 336 -24.44 -19.76 4.84
N LYS A 337 -25.55 -20.49 4.77
CA LYS A 337 -26.40 -20.52 3.59
C LYS A 337 -27.17 -19.21 3.42
N LYS A 338 -27.43 -18.83 2.19
CA LYS A 338 -28.40 -17.78 1.90
C LYS A 338 -29.79 -18.18 2.42
N SER A 339 -30.58 -17.22 2.88
CA SER A 339 -31.99 -17.42 3.28
C SER A 339 -32.81 -16.16 2.94
N GLU A 340 -34.12 -16.27 3.04
CA GLU A 340 -35.04 -15.13 2.85
C GLU A 340 -35.06 -14.18 4.08
N GLU A 341 -34.48 -14.60 5.20
CA GLU A 341 -34.48 -13.85 6.45
C GLU A 341 -33.27 -12.92 6.61
N HIS A 342 -32.31 -12.99 5.69
CA HIS A 342 -31.16 -12.09 5.72
C HIS A 342 -30.65 -11.73 4.34
N VAL A 343 -29.96 -10.58 4.27
CA VAL A 343 -29.21 -10.11 3.10
C VAL A 343 -27.73 -10.39 3.31
N SER A 344 -27.09 -11.17 2.44
CA SER A 344 -25.69 -11.60 2.61
C SER A 344 -24.70 -10.43 2.66
N GLN A 345 -24.96 -9.34 1.92
CA GLN A 345 -24.15 -8.12 1.96
C GLN A 345 -24.24 -7.42 3.33
N PHE A 346 -25.39 -7.48 3.99
CA PHE A 346 -25.55 -6.97 5.34
C PHE A 346 -24.76 -7.81 6.35
N LEU A 347 -24.89 -9.14 6.29
CA LEU A 347 -24.12 -10.04 7.16
C LEU A 347 -22.62 -9.91 6.93
N PHE A 348 -22.18 -9.75 5.68
CA PHE A 348 -20.76 -9.46 5.37
C PHE A 348 -20.30 -8.19 6.07
N ALA A 349 -21.08 -7.11 5.99
CA ALA A 349 -20.75 -5.87 6.68
C ALA A 349 -20.73 -6.06 8.21
N TYR A 350 -21.70 -6.77 8.77
CA TYR A 350 -21.73 -7.12 10.18
C TYR A 350 -20.47 -7.89 10.62
N PHE A 351 -20.07 -8.95 9.90
CA PHE A 351 -18.86 -9.73 10.20
C PHE A 351 -17.55 -8.94 10.05
N THR A 352 -17.60 -7.76 9.45
CA THR A 352 -16.46 -6.83 9.41
C THR A 352 -16.56 -5.71 10.44
N SER A 353 -17.68 -5.59 11.17
CA SER A 353 -17.94 -4.55 12.17
C SER A 353 -17.08 -4.70 13.42
N GLN A 354 -16.96 -3.63 14.18
CA GLN A 354 -16.24 -3.63 15.45
C GLN A 354 -16.93 -4.54 16.48
N GLY A 355 -18.27 -4.50 16.57
CA GLY A 355 -19.02 -5.34 17.51
C GLY A 355 -18.79 -6.82 17.30
N PHE A 356 -18.72 -7.28 16.04
CA PHE A 356 -18.36 -8.66 15.74
C PHE A 356 -16.89 -8.98 16.10
N ARG A 357 -15.96 -8.05 15.86
CA ARG A 357 -14.54 -8.23 16.25
C ARG A 357 -14.37 -8.35 17.76
N GLU A 358 -15.11 -7.58 18.53
CA GLU A 358 -15.15 -7.66 19.99
C GLU A 358 -15.73 -9.01 20.45
N TYR A 359 -16.83 -9.47 19.84
CA TYR A 359 -17.40 -10.79 20.09
C TYR A 359 -16.40 -11.92 19.83
N ILE A 360 -15.78 -11.95 18.65
CA ILE A 360 -14.75 -12.93 18.30
C ILE A 360 -13.58 -12.91 19.28
N SER A 361 -13.12 -11.72 19.66
CA SER A 361 -12.03 -11.57 20.64
C SER A 361 -12.44 -12.16 22.00
N GLY A 362 -13.67 -11.95 22.44
CA GLY A 362 -14.18 -12.49 23.69
C GLY A 362 -14.23 -14.02 23.75
N ILE A 363 -14.59 -14.68 22.66
CA ILE A 363 -14.67 -16.15 22.59
C ILE A 363 -13.31 -16.82 22.29
N SER A 364 -12.32 -16.07 21.81
CA SER A 364 -10.99 -16.61 21.43
C SER A 364 -10.04 -16.77 22.62
N HIS A 365 -10.36 -16.22 23.81
CA HIS A 365 -9.48 -16.25 24.98
C HIS A 365 -9.51 -17.58 25.76
N VAL A 366 -10.25 -18.58 25.31
CA VAL A 366 -10.40 -19.88 25.98
C VAL A 366 -9.64 -20.96 25.20
N GLY A 367 -8.30 -20.96 25.26
CA GLY A 367 -7.48 -22.03 24.71
C GLY A 367 -6.25 -21.58 23.91
N THR A 368 -5.32 -22.52 23.62
CA THR A 368 -4.04 -22.30 22.96
C THR A 368 -4.10 -22.03 21.46
N ILE A 369 -5.20 -22.35 20.77
CA ILE A 369 -5.44 -22.04 19.36
C ILE A 369 -6.86 -21.53 19.22
N ALA A 370 -7.02 -20.30 18.75
CA ALA A 370 -8.32 -19.69 18.52
C ALA A 370 -9.02 -20.40 17.33
N HIS A 371 -10.14 -21.05 17.59
CA HIS A 371 -11.04 -21.59 16.58
C HIS A 371 -12.39 -20.90 16.67
N TYR A 372 -13.04 -20.69 15.53
CA TYR A 372 -14.41 -20.24 15.42
C TYR A 372 -15.20 -21.42 14.82
N THR A 373 -15.90 -22.14 15.68
CA THR A 373 -16.57 -23.40 15.34
C THR A 373 -17.95 -23.17 14.75
N ILE A 374 -18.55 -24.20 14.11
CA ILE A 374 -19.92 -24.15 13.58
C ILE A 374 -20.93 -23.75 14.67
N GLU A 375 -20.81 -24.31 15.88
CA GLU A 375 -21.73 -23.98 16.98
C GLU A 375 -21.54 -22.52 17.45
N GLN A 376 -20.30 -22.01 17.50
CA GLN A 376 -20.05 -20.61 17.80
C GLN A 376 -20.59 -19.68 16.70
N VAL A 377 -20.51 -20.09 15.41
CA VAL A 377 -21.15 -19.33 14.31
C VAL A 377 -22.68 -19.32 14.48
N LYS A 378 -23.30 -20.47 14.78
CA LYS A 378 -24.74 -20.55 15.05
C LYS A 378 -25.16 -19.67 16.22
N ASP A 379 -24.33 -19.62 17.27
CA ASP A 379 -24.58 -18.84 18.48
C ASP A 379 -24.22 -17.35 18.36
N THR A 380 -23.60 -16.95 17.27
CA THR A 380 -23.22 -15.54 17.05
C THR A 380 -24.44 -14.64 17.06
N PRO A 381 -24.51 -13.67 17.98
CA PRO A 381 -25.61 -12.73 18.03
C PRO A 381 -25.51 -11.71 16.90
N VAL A 382 -26.57 -11.49 16.17
CA VAL A 382 -26.70 -10.48 15.12
C VAL A 382 -27.94 -9.65 15.38
N SER A 383 -27.81 -8.33 15.41
CA SER A 383 -28.95 -7.43 15.39
C SER A 383 -29.44 -7.27 13.95
N LEU A 384 -30.66 -7.70 13.67
CA LEU A 384 -31.26 -7.71 12.33
C LEU A 384 -32.39 -6.67 12.23
N PRO A 385 -32.24 -5.69 11.30
CA PRO A 385 -33.37 -4.86 10.89
C PRO A 385 -34.28 -5.59 9.90
N SER A 386 -35.31 -4.91 9.41
CA SER A 386 -36.12 -5.39 8.29
C SER A 386 -35.25 -5.71 7.06
N ILE A 387 -35.66 -6.65 6.21
CA ILE A 387 -34.96 -7.02 4.97
C ILE A 387 -34.74 -5.80 4.07
N ALA A 388 -35.66 -4.85 4.03
CA ALA A 388 -35.53 -3.61 3.28
C ALA A 388 -34.34 -2.79 3.80
N GLU A 389 -34.17 -2.62 5.11
CA GLU A 389 -33.07 -1.91 5.72
C GLU A 389 -31.76 -2.68 5.59
N GLN A 390 -31.77 -4.01 5.78
CA GLN A 390 -30.58 -4.84 5.50
C GLN A 390 -30.07 -4.63 4.06
N SER A 391 -30.98 -4.55 3.08
CA SER A 391 -30.64 -4.32 1.69
C SER A 391 -29.98 -2.96 1.46
N VAL A 392 -30.47 -1.91 2.12
CA VAL A 392 -29.88 -0.56 2.03
C VAL A 392 -28.49 -0.52 2.67
N VAL A 393 -28.35 -1.03 3.89
CA VAL A 393 -27.06 -1.07 4.62
C VAL A 393 -26.05 -1.93 3.88
N GLY A 394 -26.45 -3.15 3.46
CA GLY A 394 -25.59 -4.08 2.73
C GLY A 394 -25.14 -3.52 1.39
N SER A 395 -26.03 -2.89 0.63
CA SER A 395 -25.69 -2.23 -0.65
C SER A 395 -24.74 -1.05 -0.45
N PHE A 396 -24.93 -0.25 0.59
CA PHE A 396 -24.04 0.85 0.93
C PHE A 396 -22.60 0.36 1.14
N PHE A 397 -22.39 -0.63 2.02
CA PHE A 397 -21.05 -1.17 2.27
C PHE A 397 -20.47 -1.89 1.06
N SER A 398 -21.27 -2.59 0.27
CA SER A 398 -20.84 -3.23 -0.97
C SER A 398 -20.29 -2.19 -1.97
N ARG A 399 -21.03 -1.09 -2.20
CA ARG A 399 -20.59 0.01 -3.06
C ARG A 399 -19.33 0.69 -2.54
N LEU A 400 -19.26 0.93 -1.22
CA LEU A 400 -18.08 1.54 -0.59
C LEU A 400 -16.84 0.66 -0.74
N ASN A 401 -16.97 -0.65 -0.56
CA ASN A 401 -15.88 -1.60 -0.80
C ASN A 401 -15.43 -1.60 -2.26
N GLN A 402 -16.37 -1.57 -3.22
CA GLN A 402 -16.06 -1.48 -4.65
C GLN A 402 -15.29 -0.20 -4.99
N LEU A 403 -15.70 0.96 -4.45
CA LEU A 403 -15.01 2.24 -4.64
C LEU A 403 -13.59 2.20 -4.07
N ILE A 404 -13.40 1.69 -2.87
CA ILE A 404 -12.06 1.55 -2.25
C ILE A 404 -11.18 0.68 -3.14
N THR A 405 -11.66 -0.49 -3.56
CA THR A 405 -10.88 -1.40 -4.43
C THR A 405 -10.55 -0.77 -5.77
N LEU A 406 -11.49 -0.05 -6.40
CA LEU A 406 -11.27 0.63 -7.66
C LEU A 406 -10.16 1.68 -7.53
N HIS A 407 -10.26 2.57 -6.51
CA HIS A 407 -9.27 3.63 -6.32
C HIS A 407 -7.90 3.11 -5.89
N GLN A 408 -7.82 2.00 -5.15
CA GLN A 408 -6.56 1.31 -4.85
C GLN A 408 -5.88 0.81 -6.13
N ARG A 409 -6.61 0.13 -7.03
CA ARG A 409 -6.08 -0.33 -8.32
C ARG A 409 -5.65 0.83 -9.22
N GLU A 410 -6.41 1.91 -9.24
CA GLU A 410 -6.04 3.12 -9.98
C GLU A 410 -4.76 3.75 -9.42
N LEU A 411 -4.61 3.81 -8.09
CA LEU A 411 -3.41 4.30 -7.43
C LEU A 411 -2.18 3.47 -7.82
N GLU A 412 -2.27 2.16 -7.72
CA GLU A 412 -1.20 1.24 -8.13
C GLU A 412 -0.84 1.41 -9.61
N ALA A 413 -1.83 1.53 -10.49
CA ALA A 413 -1.61 1.74 -11.92
C ALA A 413 -0.88 3.07 -12.21
N VAL A 414 -1.22 4.15 -11.50
CA VAL A 414 -0.54 5.45 -11.64
C VAL A 414 0.89 5.38 -11.11
N GLN A 415 1.11 4.71 -9.97
CA GLN A 415 2.45 4.49 -9.40
C GLN A 415 3.36 3.70 -10.36
N GLN A 416 2.84 2.62 -10.95
CA GLN A 416 3.58 1.82 -11.94
C GLN A 416 3.88 2.62 -13.22
N LYS A 417 2.91 3.41 -13.71
CA LYS A 417 3.13 4.30 -14.85
C LYS A 417 4.22 5.33 -14.56
N LYS A 418 4.20 5.99 -13.38
CA LYS A 418 5.25 6.91 -12.97
C LYS A 418 6.61 6.23 -12.95
N LYS A 419 6.72 5.05 -12.33
CA LYS A 419 7.98 4.28 -12.26
C LYS A 419 8.54 3.99 -13.66
N ALA A 420 7.70 3.56 -14.59
CA ALA A 420 8.12 3.31 -15.96
C ALA A 420 8.55 4.59 -16.69
N LEU A 421 7.81 5.69 -16.52
CA LEU A 421 8.15 6.99 -17.09
C LEU A 421 9.46 7.54 -16.52
N MET A 422 9.70 7.43 -15.22
CA MET A 422 10.97 7.82 -14.61
C MET A 422 12.16 7.12 -15.28
N GLN A 423 12.05 5.80 -15.47
CA GLN A 423 13.10 5.04 -16.15
C GLN A 423 13.36 5.51 -17.57
N LEU A 424 12.33 5.90 -18.31
CA LEU A 424 12.44 6.32 -19.71
C LEU A 424 12.91 7.78 -19.86
N LEU A 425 12.34 8.67 -19.05
CA LEU A 425 12.60 10.11 -19.15
C LEU A 425 13.93 10.52 -18.51
N LEU A 426 14.26 9.95 -17.35
CA LEU A 426 15.51 10.30 -16.62
C LEU A 426 16.77 9.71 -17.25
N THR A 427 16.62 8.73 -18.14
CA THR A 427 17.71 8.17 -18.97
C THR A 427 17.71 8.71 -20.41
N GLY A 428 16.71 9.55 -20.76
CA GLY A 428 16.57 10.08 -22.10
C GLY A 428 16.19 9.05 -23.16
N LEU A 429 15.83 7.82 -22.79
CA LEU A 429 15.34 6.80 -23.75
C LEU A 429 14.06 7.27 -24.46
N VAL A 430 13.27 8.09 -23.79
CA VAL A 430 12.19 8.89 -24.36
C VAL A 430 12.52 10.36 -24.16
N ARG A 431 12.52 11.13 -25.23
CA ARG A 431 12.75 12.58 -25.23
C ARG A 431 11.42 13.31 -25.12
N VAL A 432 11.44 14.45 -24.47
CA VAL A 432 10.29 15.36 -24.42
C VAL A 432 10.48 16.48 -25.44
N ASN A 433 9.44 16.77 -26.22
CA ASN A 433 9.46 17.93 -27.13
C ASN A 433 9.45 19.21 -26.29
N VAL A 434 10.45 20.05 -26.49
CA VAL A 434 10.66 21.33 -25.77
C VAL A 434 10.20 22.47 -26.66
#